data_2b4779f91d08226e5353a33b7126db94
#
_entry.id   2b4779f91d08226e5353a33b7126db94
#
_cell.length_a   1.000
_cell.length_b   1.000
_cell.length_c   1.000
_cell.angle_alpha   90.00
_cell.angle_beta   90.00
_cell.angle_gamma   90.00
#
_symmetry.space_group_name_H-M   'P 1'
#
loop_
_entity.id
_entity.type
_entity.pdbx_description
1 polymer ?
#
loop_
_entity_poly.entity_id
_entity_poly.type
_entity_poly.pdbx_seq_one_letter_code
_entity_poly.pdbx_strand_id
1 'polypeptide(L)'
;MNFFPSAQLYRFKLACVAFVSLCVSANPAIAGDNSVDDICKKIGKKLSSVSVTECRKLNFNKPRFFSVNGLPLLEKHYFAKASKVYAPKILFIGGIHGDEYSSVSVTFKWLKTLDRYHSGSYDWHFLPLVNPDGLLKKNSTRVNARNIDLNRNFQTDRQQITAIDHWQHKTKRRPRYYPGLGPLSEPESQAIQQLIAEIKPTVIVSVHAPHGILDFDGQVQPPSRLGPLHLRQLGTYPGSLGNYGYNIKNIPVMTIELEHAGIMPKRAQISAMWMDLVRWIKIKTKSKEIVALIEQQ
;
A
#
# COMPACT_ATOMS: atom_id res chain seq x y z
N MET A 1 -12.60 90.61 2.60
CA MET A 1 -11.20 90.65 2.15
C MET A 1 -10.75 89.19 1.98
N ASN A 2 -10.59 88.78 0.73
CA ASN A 2 -10.26 87.48 0.28
C ASN A 2 -8.77 87.27 0.28
N PHE A 3 -8.28 86.13 0.78
CA PHE A 3 -7.00 85.60 0.44
C PHE A 3 -7.07 84.05 0.26
N PHE A 4 -6.94 83.62 -1.00
CA PHE A 4 -6.65 82.25 -1.35
C PHE A 4 -5.11 82.05 -1.41
N PRO A 5 -4.55 80.97 -0.96
CA PRO A 5 -3.23 80.55 -1.38
C PRO A 5 -3.30 79.37 -2.34
N SER A 6 -2.41 79.48 -3.28
CA SER A 6 -2.14 78.69 -4.49
C SER A 6 -1.84 77.23 -4.23
N ALA A 7 -2.41 76.39 -5.09
CA ALA A 7 -2.11 74.97 -5.22
C ALA A 7 -0.73 74.70 -5.82
N GLN A 8 0.15 74.03 -5.09
CA GLN A 8 1.39 73.45 -5.64
C GLN A 8 1.12 72.06 -6.19
N LEU A 9 1.29 71.91 -7.51
CA LEU A 9 1.30 70.62 -8.19
C LEU A 9 2.59 69.85 -7.87
N TYR A 10 2.46 68.77 -7.11
CA TYR A 10 3.52 67.77 -6.99
C TYR A 10 3.43 66.79 -8.16
N ARG A 11 4.45 66.85 -9.03
CA ARG A 11 4.66 65.85 -10.10
C ARG A 11 5.24 64.58 -9.47
N PHE A 12 4.41 63.55 -9.36
CA PHE A 12 4.89 62.21 -9.06
C PHE A 12 5.56 61.62 -10.31
N LYS A 13 6.86 61.38 -10.24
CA LYS A 13 7.57 60.54 -11.22
C LYS A 13 7.24 59.09 -10.93
N LEU A 14 6.49 58.45 -11.81
CA LEU A 14 6.29 56.99 -11.82
C LEU A 14 7.62 56.35 -12.24
N ALA A 15 8.29 55.68 -11.31
CA ALA A 15 9.39 54.78 -11.61
C ALA A 15 8.79 53.41 -11.99
N CYS A 16 8.84 53.04 -13.27
CA CYS A 16 8.54 51.70 -13.72
C CYS A 16 9.64 50.74 -13.22
N VAL A 17 9.35 49.98 -12.18
CA VAL A 17 10.19 48.84 -11.79
C VAL A 17 9.80 47.66 -12.68
N ALA A 18 10.67 47.34 -13.63
CA ALA A 18 10.52 46.14 -14.45
C ALA A 18 10.80 44.94 -13.59
N PHE A 19 9.77 44.16 -13.23
CA PHE A 19 9.91 42.82 -12.63
C PHE A 19 10.42 41.88 -13.73
N VAL A 20 11.71 41.58 -13.71
CA VAL A 20 12.26 40.45 -14.47
C VAL A 20 11.82 39.17 -13.78
N SER A 21 10.77 38.55 -14.30
CA SER A 21 10.32 37.21 -13.87
C SER A 21 11.37 36.21 -14.34
N LEU A 22 12.24 35.76 -13.43
CA LEU A 22 13.11 34.62 -13.68
C LEU A 22 12.20 33.36 -13.72
N CYS A 23 11.82 32.96 -14.94
CA CYS A 23 11.32 31.61 -15.16
C CYS A 23 12.45 30.63 -14.87
N VAL A 24 12.50 30.13 -13.64
CA VAL A 24 13.26 28.93 -13.33
C VAL A 24 12.58 27.78 -14.06
N SER A 25 13.07 27.46 -15.24
CA SER A 25 12.74 26.22 -15.94
C SER A 25 13.25 25.09 -15.06
N ALA A 26 12.35 24.48 -14.30
CA ALA A 26 12.59 23.19 -13.66
C ALA A 26 12.94 22.22 -14.80
N ASN A 27 14.21 21.91 -14.96
CA ASN A 27 14.62 20.79 -15.79
C ASN A 27 13.82 19.56 -15.30
N PRO A 28 13.08 18.86 -16.19
CA PRO A 28 12.55 17.57 -15.82
C PRO A 28 13.76 16.70 -15.47
N ALA A 29 13.89 16.34 -14.21
CA ALA A 29 14.84 15.31 -13.78
C ALA A 29 14.70 14.19 -14.80
N ILE A 30 15.81 13.78 -15.40
CA ILE A 30 15.89 12.66 -16.34
C ILE A 30 15.23 11.50 -15.62
N ALA A 31 13.98 11.22 -15.99
CA ALA A 31 13.26 10.05 -15.51
C ALA A 31 14.07 8.85 -16.08
N GLY A 32 14.97 8.31 -15.26
CA GLY A 32 15.58 7.03 -15.55
C GLY A 32 14.45 6.08 -15.93
N ASP A 33 14.71 5.17 -16.84
CA ASP A 33 13.71 4.23 -17.38
C ASP A 33 13.01 3.45 -16.25
N ASN A 34 11.99 4.11 -15.64
CA ASN A 34 11.17 3.59 -14.53
C ASN A 34 10.09 2.67 -15.07
N SER A 35 10.46 1.82 -16.01
CA SER A 35 9.59 0.83 -16.62
C SER A 35 9.33 -0.36 -15.68
N VAL A 36 8.27 -1.12 -15.99
CA VAL A 36 8.03 -2.41 -15.36
C VAL A 36 9.24 -3.34 -15.52
N ASP A 37 9.94 -3.23 -16.65
CA ASP A 37 11.14 -4.03 -16.93
C ASP A 37 12.27 -3.74 -15.95
N ASP A 38 12.52 -2.47 -15.68
CA ASP A 38 13.62 -2.07 -14.79
C ASP A 38 13.35 -2.43 -13.33
N ILE A 39 12.12 -2.23 -12.84
CA ILE A 39 11.79 -2.67 -11.48
C ILE A 39 11.87 -4.19 -11.37
N CYS A 40 11.47 -4.96 -12.39
CA CYS A 40 11.63 -6.42 -12.43
C CYS A 40 13.11 -6.85 -12.39
N LYS A 41 14.01 -6.15 -13.11
CA LYS A 41 15.46 -6.39 -13.03
C LYS A 41 15.99 -6.15 -11.61
N LYS A 42 15.59 -5.03 -10.98
CA LYS A 42 16.00 -4.68 -9.61
C LYS A 42 15.48 -5.71 -8.58
N ILE A 43 14.21 -6.12 -8.69
CA ILE A 43 13.63 -7.15 -7.82
C ILE A 43 14.36 -8.48 -8.00
N GLY A 44 14.57 -8.94 -9.25
CA GLY A 44 15.25 -10.20 -9.54
C GLY A 44 16.71 -10.22 -9.10
N LYS A 45 17.40 -9.05 -9.08
CA LYS A 45 18.74 -8.92 -8.51
C LYS A 45 18.73 -8.96 -6.96
N LYS A 46 17.66 -8.48 -6.34
CA LYS A 46 17.54 -8.38 -4.88
C LYS A 46 17.02 -9.66 -4.24
N LEU A 47 16.04 -10.31 -4.87
CA LEU A 47 15.35 -11.49 -4.33
C LEU A 47 15.67 -12.73 -5.17
N SER A 48 16.38 -13.70 -4.58
CA SER A 48 16.67 -14.98 -5.25
C SER A 48 15.42 -15.81 -5.57
N SER A 49 14.31 -15.54 -4.88
CA SER A 49 13.03 -16.24 -5.02
C SER A 49 12.12 -15.70 -6.12
N VAL A 50 12.45 -14.54 -6.71
CA VAL A 50 11.68 -13.90 -7.79
C VAL A 50 12.64 -13.61 -8.94
N SER A 51 12.63 -14.42 -10.00
CA SER A 51 13.48 -14.15 -11.16
C SER A 51 12.94 -12.99 -12.01
N VAL A 52 13.85 -12.33 -12.74
CA VAL A 52 13.48 -11.27 -13.71
C VAL A 52 12.44 -11.79 -14.71
N THR A 53 12.65 -13.00 -15.21
CA THR A 53 11.74 -13.65 -16.18
C THR A 53 10.36 -13.92 -15.57
N GLU A 54 10.27 -14.38 -14.31
CA GLU A 54 9.00 -14.57 -13.63
C GLU A 54 8.26 -13.23 -13.45
N CYS A 55 8.97 -12.17 -13.05
CA CYS A 55 8.38 -10.85 -12.89
C CYS A 55 7.82 -10.32 -14.22
N ARG A 56 8.59 -10.38 -15.29
CA ARG A 56 8.18 -9.92 -16.64
C ARG A 56 6.97 -10.68 -17.19
N LYS A 57 6.92 -11.99 -17.01
CA LYS A 57 5.80 -12.84 -17.50
C LYS A 57 4.47 -12.51 -16.86
N LEU A 58 4.45 -11.88 -15.69
CA LEU A 58 3.20 -11.48 -15.03
C LEU A 58 2.48 -10.33 -15.76
N ASN A 59 3.12 -9.65 -16.71
CA ASN A 59 2.52 -8.58 -17.51
C ASN A 59 1.77 -7.57 -16.63
N PHE A 60 2.49 -6.91 -15.74
CA PHE A 60 1.95 -5.88 -14.87
C PHE A 60 1.34 -4.73 -15.67
N ASN A 61 0.34 -4.07 -15.10
CA ASN A 61 -0.27 -2.89 -15.68
C ASN A 61 0.77 -1.79 -15.89
N LYS A 62 0.50 -0.85 -16.82
CA LYS A 62 1.30 0.36 -16.94
C LYS A 62 1.31 1.07 -15.58
N PRO A 63 2.50 1.40 -15.04
CA PRO A 63 2.58 2.03 -13.73
C PRO A 63 1.85 3.38 -13.69
N ARG A 64 1.07 3.58 -12.63
CA ARG A 64 0.39 4.85 -12.33
C ARG A 64 0.72 5.35 -10.93
N PHE A 65 1.33 4.52 -10.11
CA PHE A 65 1.81 4.86 -8.78
C PHE A 65 3.31 4.69 -8.70
N PHE A 66 3.93 5.59 -7.94
CA PHE A 66 5.38 5.63 -7.79
C PHE A 66 5.74 5.87 -6.33
N SER A 67 6.89 5.33 -5.90
CA SER A 67 7.45 5.57 -4.58
C SER A 67 8.04 6.97 -4.47
N VAL A 68 8.51 7.33 -3.28
CA VAL A 68 9.21 8.61 -3.04
C VAL A 68 10.37 8.84 -4.02
N ASN A 69 11.14 7.79 -4.33
CA ASN A 69 12.26 7.89 -5.30
C ASN A 69 11.82 7.66 -6.76
N GLY A 70 10.54 7.68 -7.04
CA GLY A 70 10.01 7.53 -8.40
C GLY A 70 10.07 6.10 -8.93
N LEU A 71 10.25 5.07 -8.09
CA LEU A 71 10.17 3.68 -8.52
C LEU A 71 8.71 3.27 -8.69
N PRO A 72 8.36 2.55 -9.79
CA PRO A 72 6.98 2.16 -10.02
C PRO A 72 6.49 1.14 -8.99
N LEU A 73 5.26 1.35 -8.50
CA LEU A 73 4.53 0.34 -7.74
C LEU A 73 3.84 -0.58 -8.75
N LEU A 74 4.22 -1.85 -8.73
CA LEU A 74 3.66 -2.85 -9.64
C LEU A 74 2.22 -3.17 -9.28
N GLU A 75 1.32 -3.05 -10.24
CA GLU A 75 -0.10 -3.36 -10.09
C GLU A 75 -0.51 -4.46 -11.07
N LYS A 76 -1.22 -5.48 -10.58
CA LYS A 76 -1.79 -6.55 -11.42
C LYS A 76 -3.24 -6.78 -11.05
N HIS A 77 -4.07 -6.87 -12.07
CA HIS A 77 -5.49 -7.15 -11.94
C HIS A 77 -5.88 -8.42 -12.71
N TYR A 78 -6.66 -9.29 -12.08
CA TYR A 78 -7.30 -10.45 -12.69
C TYR A 78 -8.81 -10.27 -12.56
N PHE A 79 -9.47 -9.95 -13.66
CA PHE A 79 -10.90 -9.64 -13.69
C PHE A 79 -11.76 -10.90 -13.48
N ALA A 80 -12.84 -10.75 -12.75
CA ALA A 80 -13.89 -11.76 -12.73
C ALA A 80 -14.53 -11.89 -14.13
N LYS A 81 -15.16 -13.05 -14.39
CA LYS A 81 -15.91 -13.25 -15.64
C LYS A 81 -17.12 -12.31 -15.69
N ALA A 82 -17.39 -11.72 -16.85
CA ALA A 82 -18.51 -10.80 -17.07
C ALA A 82 -19.89 -11.41 -16.78
N SER A 83 -20.01 -12.74 -16.80
CA SER A 83 -21.26 -13.46 -16.43
C SER A 83 -21.58 -13.40 -14.94
N LYS A 84 -20.66 -12.90 -14.08
CA LYS A 84 -20.90 -12.70 -12.66
C LYS A 84 -21.41 -11.30 -12.40
N VAL A 85 -22.71 -11.17 -12.13
CA VAL A 85 -23.36 -9.92 -11.71
C VAL A 85 -22.70 -9.33 -10.46
N TYR A 86 -22.14 -10.20 -9.62
CA TYR A 86 -21.43 -9.84 -8.39
C TYR A 86 -20.22 -10.73 -8.19
N ALA A 87 -19.03 -10.13 -8.22
CA ALA A 87 -17.80 -10.82 -7.92
C ALA A 87 -17.11 -10.14 -6.74
N PRO A 88 -16.77 -10.87 -5.66
CA PRO A 88 -15.98 -10.31 -4.57
C PRO A 88 -14.65 -9.79 -5.08
N LYS A 89 -14.25 -8.62 -4.59
CA LYS A 89 -13.02 -7.94 -4.95
C LYS A 89 -12.01 -8.10 -3.82
N ILE A 90 -10.86 -8.62 -4.13
CA ILE A 90 -9.80 -8.86 -3.14
C ILE A 90 -8.61 -7.97 -3.46
N LEU A 91 -8.24 -7.10 -2.52
CA LEU A 91 -7.03 -6.28 -2.62
C LEU A 91 -5.90 -6.97 -1.86
N PHE A 92 -4.88 -7.37 -2.61
CA PHE A 92 -3.67 -8.01 -2.08
C PHE A 92 -2.51 -7.03 -2.00
N ILE A 93 -1.88 -6.95 -0.83
CA ILE A 93 -0.78 -6.03 -0.55
C ILE A 93 0.40 -6.82 0.00
N GLY A 94 1.56 -6.70 -0.67
CA GLY A 94 2.83 -7.26 -0.22
C GLY A 94 3.90 -6.18 -0.10
N GLY A 95 4.92 -6.43 0.72
CA GLY A 95 6.10 -5.59 0.79
C GLY A 95 5.83 -4.15 1.22
N ILE A 96 4.90 -3.91 2.13
CA ILE A 96 4.70 -2.59 2.76
C ILE A 96 5.91 -2.24 3.64
N HIS A 97 6.60 -3.26 4.17
CA HIS A 97 7.90 -3.12 4.81
C HIS A 97 8.97 -3.72 3.88
N GLY A 98 9.98 -2.93 3.58
CA GLY A 98 10.99 -3.33 2.59
C GLY A 98 11.98 -4.39 3.10
N ASP A 99 12.10 -4.60 4.41
CA ASP A 99 12.96 -5.62 5.02
C ASP A 99 12.26 -7.00 5.16
N GLU A 100 10.99 -7.13 4.74
CA GLU A 100 10.21 -8.36 4.79
C GLU A 100 10.21 -9.08 3.43
N TYR A 101 11.35 -9.64 3.01
CA TYR A 101 11.56 -10.24 1.67
C TYR A 101 10.58 -11.36 1.34
N SER A 102 10.23 -12.19 2.34
CA SER A 102 9.31 -13.30 2.18
C SER A 102 7.90 -12.83 1.83
N SER A 103 7.46 -11.69 2.38
CA SER A 103 6.18 -11.05 2.08
C SER A 103 6.04 -10.76 0.57
N VAL A 104 7.03 -10.09 -0.01
CA VAL A 104 7.09 -9.81 -1.46
C VAL A 104 7.13 -11.12 -2.24
N SER A 105 8.03 -12.02 -1.87
CA SER A 105 8.27 -13.27 -2.59
C SER A 105 7.05 -14.18 -2.63
N VAL A 106 6.35 -14.35 -1.50
CA VAL A 106 5.12 -15.16 -1.43
C VAL A 106 4.02 -14.54 -2.28
N THR A 107 3.86 -13.22 -2.26
CA THR A 107 2.89 -12.53 -3.11
C THR A 107 3.15 -12.78 -4.60
N PHE A 108 4.42 -12.76 -5.04
CA PHE A 108 4.78 -13.15 -6.41
C PHE A 108 4.45 -14.62 -6.74
N LYS A 109 4.60 -15.54 -5.77
CA LYS A 109 4.21 -16.95 -6.00
C LYS A 109 2.71 -17.11 -6.16
N TRP A 110 1.90 -16.34 -5.43
CA TRP A 110 0.44 -16.34 -5.58
C TRP A 110 -0.02 -15.67 -6.87
N LEU A 111 0.63 -14.59 -7.31
CA LEU A 111 0.43 -14.02 -8.64
C LEU A 111 0.64 -15.07 -9.74
N LYS A 112 1.74 -15.82 -9.67
CA LYS A 112 2.01 -16.92 -10.60
C LYS A 112 0.95 -18.03 -10.55
N THR A 113 0.38 -18.28 -9.37
CA THR A 113 -0.71 -19.24 -9.21
C THR A 113 -1.97 -18.74 -9.93
N LEU A 114 -2.32 -17.46 -9.77
CA LEU A 114 -3.45 -16.86 -10.48
C LEU A 114 -3.23 -16.78 -11.98
N ASP A 115 -2.04 -16.40 -12.41
CA ASP A 115 -1.69 -16.33 -13.83
C ASP A 115 -1.94 -17.68 -14.56
N ARG A 116 -1.78 -18.79 -13.83
CA ARG A 116 -2.03 -20.14 -14.35
C ARG A 116 -3.45 -20.65 -14.12
N TYR A 117 -4.08 -20.30 -13.01
CA TYR A 117 -5.31 -20.97 -12.55
C TYR A 117 -6.46 -20.02 -12.22
N HIS A 118 -6.43 -18.77 -12.68
CA HIS A 118 -7.51 -17.83 -12.44
C HIS A 118 -8.83 -18.34 -13.02
N SER A 119 -9.80 -18.55 -12.15
CA SER A 119 -11.12 -19.13 -12.55
C SER A 119 -12.13 -18.09 -13.05
N GLY A 120 -11.87 -16.80 -12.81
CA GLY A 120 -12.84 -15.71 -13.02
C GLY A 120 -13.95 -15.65 -11.97
N SER A 121 -13.76 -16.31 -10.81
CA SER A 121 -14.76 -16.28 -9.73
C SER A 121 -14.68 -15.01 -8.88
N TYR A 122 -13.55 -14.36 -8.85
CA TYR A 122 -13.24 -13.18 -8.02
C TYR A 122 -12.47 -12.16 -8.84
N ASP A 123 -12.58 -10.89 -8.44
CA ASP A 123 -11.69 -9.82 -8.86
C ASP A 123 -10.48 -9.75 -7.92
N TRP A 124 -9.28 -9.96 -8.47
CA TRP A 124 -8.05 -9.90 -7.70
C TRP A 124 -7.22 -8.69 -8.11
N HIS A 125 -6.96 -7.81 -7.18
CA HIS A 125 -6.07 -6.67 -7.34
C HIS A 125 -4.83 -6.87 -6.48
N PHE A 126 -3.63 -6.73 -7.07
CA PHE A 126 -2.37 -6.96 -6.39
C PHE A 126 -1.46 -5.75 -6.45
N LEU A 127 -0.90 -5.39 -5.30
CA LEU A 127 0.27 -4.55 -5.12
C LEU A 127 1.36 -5.39 -4.44
N PRO A 128 2.19 -6.15 -5.19
CA PRO A 128 3.10 -7.12 -4.59
C PRO A 128 4.31 -6.50 -3.88
N LEU A 129 4.61 -5.24 -4.13
CA LEU A 129 5.72 -4.50 -3.54
C LEU A 129 5.32 -3.02 -3.40
N VAL A 130 4.86 -2.65 -2.21
CA VAL A 130 4.46 -1.26 -1.89
C VAL A 130 5.67 -0.38 -1.60
N ASN A 131 6.69 -0.92 -0.96
CA ASN A 131 7.90 -0.18 -0.56
C ASN A 131 9.15 -0.61 -1.33
N PRO A 132 9.23 -0.31 -2.64
CA PRO A 132 10.42 -0.63 -3.43
C PRO A 132 11.66 0.11 -2.94
N ASP A 133 11.51 1.33 -2.43
CA ASP A 133 12.62 2.13 -1.89
C ASP A 133 13.28 1.44 -0.70
N GLY A 134 12.47 0.92 0.23
CA GLY A 134 12.98 0.18 1.39
C GLY A 134 13.61 -1.15 1.00
N LEU A 135 12.95 -1.92 0.11
CA LEU A 135 13.46 -3.22 -0.34
C LEU A 135 14.79 -3.12 -1.07
N LEU A 136 14.91 -2.18 -2.00
CA LEU A 136 16.01 -2.11 -2.94
C LEU A 136 17.27 -1.41 -2.40
N LYS A 137 17.22 -0.84 -1.18
CA LYS A 137 18.43 -0.40 -0.49
C LYS A 137 19.42 -1.57 -0.37
N LYS A 138 20.73 -1.27 -0.33
CA LYS A 138 21.78 -2.29 -0.07
C LYS A 138 21.41 -3.11 1.17
N ASN A 139 21.19 -2.42 2.29
CA ASN A 139 20.58 -2.97 3.51
C ASN A 139 19.13 -2.54 3.52
N SER A 140 18.23 -3.47 3.23
CA SER A 140 16.81 -3.18 3.16
C SER A 140 16.28 -2.65 4.50
N THR A 141 15.31 -1.77 4.41
CA THR A 141 14.72 -1.10 5.59
C THR A 141 13.22 -1.33 5.63
N ARG A 142 12.69 -1.41 6.84
CA ARG A 142 11.23 -1.44 7.06
C ARG A 142 10.55 -0.21 6.44
N VAL A 143 11.14 0.95 6.67
CA VAL A 143 10.62 2.26 6.29
C VAL A 143 10.92 2.58 4.82
N ASN A 144 10.18 3.53 4.25
CA ASN A 144 10.40 4.03 2.89
C ASN A 144 11.65 4.95 2.78
N ALA A 145 11.80 5.66 1.65
CA ALA A 145 12.93 6.54 1.40
C ALA A 145 13.01 7.73 2.37
N ARG A 146 11.88 8.18 2.91
CA ARG A 146 11.79 9.27 3.92
C ARG A 146 11.86 8.78 5.36
N ASN A 147 12.23 7.49 5.58
CA ASN A 147 12.27 6.83 6.88
C ASN A 147 10.90 6.78 7.59
N ILE A 148 9.82 6.67 6.84
CA ILE A 148 8.46 6.55 7.36
C ILE A 148 7.99 5.10 7.29
N ASP A 149 7.43 4.60 8.40
CA ASP A 149 6.74 3.31 8.46
C ASP A 149 5.38 3.44 7.76
N LEU A 150 5.29 2.92 6.54
CA LEU A 150 4.08 3.01 5.72
C LEU A 150 2.86 2.38 6.40
N ASN A 151 3.08 1.33 7.23
CA ASN A 151 2.01 0.71 8.02
C ASN A 151 1.73 1.46 9.34
N ARG A 152 2.11 2.73 9.43
CA ARG A 152 1.75 3.71 10.46
C ARG A 152 1.30 5.03 9.85
N ASN A 153 1.29 5.14 8.51
CA ASN A 153 1.04 6.38 7.78
C ASN A 153 -0.41 6.51 7.28
N PHE A 154 -1.33 5.63 7.67
CA PHE A 154 -2.75 5.76 7.34
C PHE A 154 -3.48 6.65 8.33
N GLN A 155 -4.69 7.09 7.96
CA GLN A 155 -5.60 7.78 8.86
C GLN A 155 -5.97 6.87 10.04
N THR A 156 -6.17 7.49 11.19
CA THR A 156 -6.64 6.82 12.41
C THR A 156 -8.04 7.32 12.74
N ASP A 157 -8.87 6.48 13.32
CA ASP A 157 -10.19 6.87 13.81
C ASP A 157 -10.05 8.05 14.79
N ARG A 158 -10.93 9.03 14.67
CA ARG A 158 -10.93 10.24 15.52
C ARG A 158 -11.12 9.95 17.02
N GLN A 159 -11.70 8.80 17.36
CA GLN A 159 -11.88 8.36 18.75
C GLN A 159 -10.63 7.68 19.33
N GLN A 160 -9.61 7.45 18.52
CA GLN A 160 -8.34 6.82 18.92
C GLN A 160 -7.22 7.84 19.00
N ILE A 161 -6.17 7.49 19.75
CA ILE A 161 -4.95 8.29 19.74
C ILE A 161 -4.34 8.30 18.34
N THR A 162 -3.75 9.41 17.94
CA THR A 162 -3.13 9.53 16.61
C THR A 162 -1.90 8.61 16.47
N ALA A 163 -1.51 8.32 15.24
CA ALA A 163 -0.30 7.54 14.99
C ALA A 163 0.95 8.22 15.56
N ILE A 164 1.03 9.56 15.51
CA ILE A 164 2.16 10.31 16.06
C ILE A 164 2.18 10.27 17.59
N ASP A 165 1.04 10.40 18.24
CA ASP A 165 0.95 10.30 19.71
C ASP A 165 1.31 8.89 20.19
N HIS A 166 0.84 7.86 19.49
CA HIS A 166 1.20 6.47 19.75
C HIS A 166 2.72 6.27 19.59
N TRP A 167 3.32 6.83 18.53
CA TRP A 167 4.76 6.75 18.31
C TRP A 167 5.54 7.44 19.41
N GLN A 168 5.10 8.62 19.85
CA GLN A 168 5.77 9.38 20.90
C GLN A 168 5.70 8.68 22.26
N HIS A 169 4.53 8.23 22.67
CA HIS A 169 4.28 7.78 24.05
C HIS A 169 4.36 6.26 24.21
N LYS A 170 3.94 5.46 23.22
CA LYS A 170 3.93 3.99 23.32
C LYS A 170 5.17 3.34 22.74
N THR A 171 5.66 3.81 21.58
CA THR A 171 6.87 3.24 20.97
C THR A 171 8.15 3.98 21.36
N LYS A 172 8.09 4.95 22.26
CA LYS A 172 9.26 5.73 22.76
C LYS A 172 10.07 6.34 21.62
N ARG A 173 9.39 6.87 20.60
CA ARG A 173 9.97 7.52 19.41
C ARG A 173 10.98 6.65 18.65
N ARG A 174 10.82 5.33 18.66
CA ARG A 174 11.71 4.45 17.88
C ARG A 174 11.59 4.78 16.39
N PRO A 175 12.71 5.12 15.71
CA PRO A 175 12.68 5.55 14.29
C PRO A 175 12.02 4.54 13.35
N ARG A 176 12.17 3.26 13.66
CA ARG A 176 11.57 2.14 12.91
C ARG A 176 10.05 2.23 12.76
N TYR A 177 9.35 2.93 13.66
CA TYR A 177 7.89 3.04 13.71
C TYR A 177 7.40 4.47 13.48
N TYR A 178 8.25 5.34 12.90
CA TYR A 178 7.88 6.73 12.66
C TYR A 178 6.76 6.84 11.62
N PRO A 179 5.61 7.42 11.95
CA PRO A 179 4.44 7.47 11.09
C PRO A 179 4.46 8.60 10.06
N GLY A 180 5.46 9.46 10.06
CA GLY A 180 5.46 10.71 9.30
C GLY A 180 4.85 11.89 10.06
N LEU A 181 4.84 13.06 9.43
CA LEU A 181 4.29 14.29 10.01
C LEU A 181 2.75 14.32 10.02
N GLY A 182 2.12 13.51 9.20
CA GLY A 182 0.67 13.39 9.12
C GLY A 182 0.24 12.13 8.37
N PRO A 183 -1.04 11.75 8.48
CA PRO A 183 -1.54 10.59 7.78
C PRO A 183 -1.48 10.80 6.26
N LEU A 184 -1.15 9.73 5.53
CA LEU A 184 -1.08 9.72 4.08
C LEU A 184 -0.09 10.76 3.51
N SER A 185 1.00 11.05 4.25
CA SER A 185 2.08 11.91 3.76
C SER A 185 2.90 11.26 2.66
N GLU A 186 2.84 9.93 2.53
CA GLU A 186 3.68 9.17 1.62
C GLU A 186 2.91 8.71 0.37
N PRO A 187 3.53 8.81 -0.82
CA PRO A 187 2.87 8.42 -2.07
C PRO A 187 2.49 6.93 -2.09
N GLU A 188 3.24 6.07 -1.42
CA GLU A 188 2.95 4.65 -1.32
C GLU A 188 1.67 4.36 -0.51
N SER A 189 1.45 5.05 0.61
CA SER A 189 0.22 4.92 1.39
C SER A 189 -0.97 5.58 0.71
N GLN A 190 -0.75 6.69 -0.02
CA GLN A 190 -1.76 7.31 -0.87
C GLN A 190 -2.22 6.36 -1.99
N ALA A 191 -1.28 5.63 -2.62
CA ALA A 191 -1.60 4.63 -3.65
C ALA A 191 -2.54 3.54 -3.11
N ILE A 192 -2.27 3.01 -1.92
CA ILE A 192 -3.16 2.02 -1.27
C ILE A 192 -4.53 2.65 -0.99
N GLN A 193 -4.57 3.87 -0.43
CA GLN A 193 -5.82 4.57 -0.16
C GLN A 193 -6.65 4.74 -1.43
N GLN A 194 -6.03 5.19 -2.51
CA GLN A 194 -6.69 5.38 -3.81
C GLN A 194 -7.24 4.07 -4.35
N LEU A 195 -6.46 2.98 -4.30
CA LEU A 195 -6.91 1.66 -4.70
C LEU A 195 -8.12 1.18 -3.87
N ILE A 196 -8.09 1.38 -2.56
CA ILE A 196 -9.24 1.04 -1.69
C ILE A 196 -10.49 1.81 -2.12
N ALA A 197 -10.36 3.10 -2.43
CA ALA A 197 -11.47 3.94 -2.86
C ALA A 197 -12.03 3.53 -4.24
N GLU A 198 -11.16 3.18 -5.19
CA GLU A 198 -11.54 2.78 -6.54
C GLU A 198 -12.14 1.37 -6.59
N ILE A 199 -11.49 0.41 -5.92
CA ILE A 199 -11.84 -1.00 -5.96
C ILE A 199 -13.05 -1.29 -5.07
N LYS A 200 -13.11 -0.65 -3.90
CA LYS A 200 -14.04 -0.98 -2.80
C LYS A 200 -13.95 -2.47 -2.50
N PRO A 201 -12.81 -2.95 -1.99
CA PRO A 201 -12.57 -4.38 -1.84
C PRO A 201 -13.47 -4.98 -0.77
N THR A 202 -13.91 -6.22 -1.01
CA THR A 202 -14.65 -7.03 -0.03
C THR A 202 -13.74 -7.46 1.14
N VAL A 203 -12.45 -7.61 0.86
CA VAL A 203 -11.42 -7.92 1.86
C VAL A 203 -10.06 -7.40 1.38
N ILE A 204 -9.26 -6.90 2.31
CA ILE A 204 -7.85 -6.58 2.09
C ILE A 204 -7.02 -7.71 2.70
N VAL A 205 -6.06 -8.22 1.94
CA VAL A 205 -5.06 -9.19 2.41
C VAL A 205 -3.70 -8.53 2.40
N SER A 206 -3.11 -8.38 3.58
CA SER A 206 -1.78 -7.79 3.76
C SER A 206 -0.78 -8.85 4.18
N VAL A 207 0.33 -8.97 3.46
CA VAL A 207 1.36 -9.98 3.74
C VAL A 207 2.56 -9.33 4.41
N HIS A 208 2.93 -9.85 5.54
CA HIS A 208 3.99 -9.40 6.43
C HIS A 208 4.90 -10.54 6.92
N ALA A 209 5.90 -10.21 7.70
CA ALA A 209 6.75 -11.10 8.47
C ALA A 209 7.39 -10.30 9.65
N PRO A 210 7.88 -10.91 10.74
CA PRO A 210 8.19 -12.34 10.93
C PRO A 210 7.43 -13.03 12.08
N HIS A 211 6.15 -12.76 12.29
CA HIS A 211 5.47 -13.23 13.53
C HIS A 211 4.95 -14.67 13.48
N GLY A 212 4.85 -15.32 12.30
CA GLY A 212 4.39 -16.69 12.14
C GLY A 212 2.92 -16.90 12.53
N ILE A 213 2.05 -15.94 12.33
CA ILE A 213 0.64 -15.97 12.73
C ILE A 213 -0.27 -15.46 11.61
N LEU A 214 -1.55 -15.73 11.78
CA LEU A 214 -2.62 -15.05 11.07
C LEU A 214 -3.25 -14.03 12.00
N ASP A 215 -3.36 -12.77 11.56
CA ASP A 215 -4.10 -11.72 12.27
C ASP A 215 -5.29 -11.25 11.42
N PHE A 216 -6.33 -10.74 12.08
CA PHE A 216 -7.56 -10.36 11.39
C PHE A 216 -8.28 -9.22 12.11
N ASP A 217 -8.51 -8.14 11.38
CA ASP A 217 -9.30 -6.98 11.80
C ASP A 217 -10.60 -6.96 10.99
N GLY A 218 -11.75 -7.20 11.63
CA GLY A 218 -13.04 -7.21 10.93
C GLY A 218 -14.16 -7.82 11.76
N GLN A 219 -15.40 -7.60 11.31
CA GLN A 219 -16.60 -8.14 11.97
C GLN A 219 -16.95 -9.57 11.53
N VAL A 220 -16.48 -9.98 10.34
CA VAL A 220 -16.74 -11.34 9.85
C VAL A 220 -15.87 -12.37 10.54
N GLN A 221 -16.38 -13.58 10.73
CA GLN A 221 -15.63 -14.67 11.36
C GLN A 221 -14.36 -14.99 10.57
N PRO A 222 -13.15 -14.80 11.15
CA PRO A 222 -11.89 -15.16 10.50
C PRO A 222 -11.72 -16.66 10.35
N PRO A 223 -10.80 -17.12 9.49
CA PRO A 223 -10.37 -18.52 9.52
C PRO A 223 -9.52 -18.77 10.76
N SER A 224 -9.63 -19.97 11.34
CA SER A 224 -8.81 -20.35 12.51
C SER A 224 -7.33 -20.49 12.17
N ARG A 225 -7.02 -20.72 10.88
CA ARG A 225 -5.66 -20.82 10.35
C ARG A 225 -5.61 -20.59 8.83
N LEU A 226 -4.41 -20.28 8.32
CA LEU A 226 -4.04 -20.36 6.92
C LEU A 226 -2.77 -21.21 6.78
N GLY A 227 -2.88 -22.42 6.26
CA GLY A 227 -1.76 -23.38 6.26
C GLY A 227 -1.18 -23.56 7.65
N PRO A 228 0.12 -23.25 7.87
CA PRO A 228 0.75 -23.38 9.19
C PRO A 228 0.44 -22.23 10.14
N LEU A 229 -0.13 -21.13 9.67
CA LEU A 229 -0.34 -19.92 10.47
C LEU A 229 -1.67 -20.00 11.21
N HIS A 230 -1.62 -19.97 12.54
CA HIS A 230 -2.79 -19.97 13.39
C HIS A 230 -3.27 -18.54 13.67
N LEU A 231 -4.59 -18.37 13.83
CA LEU A 231 -5.19 -17.10 14.19
C LEU A 231 -4.71 -16.66 15.57
N ARG A 232 -4.18 -15.44 15.62
CA ARG A 232 -3.84 -14.72 16.82
C ARG A 232 -4.11 -13.25 16.62
N GLN A 233 -5.23 -12.77 17.14
CA GLN A 233 -5.63 -11.37 16.99
C GLN A 233 -4.69 -10.47 17.80
N LEU A 234 -3.97 -9.59 17.10
CA LEU A 234 -3.07 -8.60 17.70
C LEU A 234 -3.78 -7.30 18.02
N GLY A 235 -4.93 -7.06 17.38
CA GLY A 235 -5.63 -5.79 17.39
C GLY A 235 -4.98 -4.73 16.48
N THR A 236 -5.68 -3.61 16.33
CA THR A 236 -5.25 -2.54 15.41
C THR A 236 -4.28 -1.57 16.07
N TYR A 237 -3.31 -1.11 15.30
CA TYR A 237 -2.40 -0.02 15.70
C TYR A 237 -2.79 1.27 15.00
N PRO A 238 -2.73 2.43 15.70
CA PRO A 238 -2.98 3.73 15.08
C PRO A 238 -2.13 3.94 13.81
N GLY A 239 -2.79 4.31 12.72
CA GLY A 239 -2.15 4.52 11.43
C GLY A 239 -1.76 3.25 10.67
N SER A 240 -2.09 2.04 11.15
CA SER A 240 -1.90 0.80 10.39
C SER A 240 -2.97 0.62 9.32
N LEU A 241 -2.66 -0.21 8.32
CA LEU A 241 -3.62 -0.60 7.29
C LEU A 241 -4.81 -1.36 7.90
N GLY A 242 -4.58 -2.20 8.92
CA GLY A 242 -5.65 -2.88 9.66
C GLY A 242 -6.61 -1.89 10.32
N ASN A 243 -6.06 -0.88 11.01
CA ASN A 243 -6.87 0.20 11.61
C ASN A 243 -7.65 0.98 10.55
N TYR A 244 -6.99 1.40 9.46
CA TYR A 244 -7.61 2.16 8.38
C TYR A 244 -8.68 1.35 7.65
N GLY A 245 -8.36 0.12 7.25
CA GLY A 245 -9.30 -0.75 6.52
C GLY A 245 -10.52 -1.09 7.35
N TYR A 246 -10.32 -1.53 8.59
CA TYR A 246 -11.44 -1.95 9.43
C TYR A 246 -12.18 -0.76 10.07
N ASN A 247 -11.51 0.07 10.87
CA ASN A 247 -12.20 1.08 11.68
C ASN A 247 -12.70 2.29 10.87
N ILE A 248 -12.07 2.61 9.71
CA ILE A 248 -12.46 3.77 8.91
C ILE A 248 -13.26 3.37 7.67
N LYS A 249 -12.87 2.26 7.00
CA LYS A 249 -13.51 1.85 5.76
C LYS A 249 -14.50 0.71 5.91
N ASN A 250 -14.62 0.13 7.11
CA ASN A 250 -15.46 -1.03 7.40
C ASN A 250 -15.16 -2.24 6.48
N ILE A 251 -13.90 -2.36 6.05
CA ILE A 251 -13.41 -3.43 5.19
C ILE A 251 -12.57 -4.38 6.05
N PRO A 252 -12.87 -5.70 6.07
CA PRO A 252 -12.05 -6.67 6.77
C PRO A 252 -10.62 -6.67 6.25
N VAL A 253 -9.64 -6.69 7.15
CA VAL A 253 -8.22 -6.80 6.82
C VAL A 253 -7.66 -8.09 7.40
N MET A 254 -7.17 -8.96 6.53
CA MET A 254 -6.47 -10.17 6.89
C MET A 254 -4.97 -9.93 6.79
N THR A 255 -4.26 -10.02 7.90
CA THR A 255 -2.81 -9.87 7.94
C THR A 255 -2.16 -11.24 8.06
N ILE A 256 -1.43 -11.63 7.02
CA ILE A 256 -0.66 -12.87 6.95
C ILE A 256 0.75 -12.55 7.39
N GLU A 257 1.11 -12.92 8.60
CA GLU A 257 2.45 -12.77 9.16
C GLU A 257 3.25 -14.06 8.95
N LEU A 258 4.12 -14.07 7.95
CA LEU A 258 5.01 -15.19 7.69
C LEU A 258 6.00 -15.40 8.84
N GLU A 259 6.51 -16.60 8.99
CA GLU A 259 7.41 -16.98 10.12
C GLU A 259 8.75 -16.24 10.08
N HIS A 260 9.30 -15.97 8.88
CA HIS A 260 10.60 -15.34 8.71
C HIS A 260 10.57 -14.26 7.63
N ALA A 261 11.19 -13.11 7.89
CA ALA A 261 11.29 -12.03 6.93
C ALA A 261 12.18 -12.36 5.72
N GLY A 262 13.27 -13.09 5.94
CA GLY A 262 14.27 -13.40 4.90
C GLY A 262 14.24 -14.84 4.38
N ILE A 263 13.45 -15.73 4.98
CA ILE A 263 13.38 -17.16 4.62
C ILE A 263 12.01 -17.47 4.04
N MET A 264 11.99 -18.06 2.85
CA MET A 264 10.75 -18.46 2.19
C MET A 264 10.10 -19.65 2.90
N PRO A 265 8.78 -19.64 3.12
CA PRO A 265 8.04 -20.84 3.50
C PRO A 265 8.22 -21.94 2.46
N LYS A 266 8.09 -23.20 2.89
CA LYS A 266 8.11 -24.35 1.97
C LYS A 266 6.99 -24.23 0.93
N ARG A 267 7.19 -24.73 -0.27
CA ARG A 267 6.18 -24.67 -1.36
C ARG A 267 4.82 -25.20 -0.92
N ALA A 268 4.79 -26.31 -0.16
CA ALA A 268 3.56 -26.88 0.37
C ALA A 268 2.83 -25.92 1.33
N GLN A 269 3.57 -25.17 2.17
CA GLN A 269 3.00 -24.17 3.08
C GLN A 269 2.41 -22.99 2.30
N ILE A 270 3.11 -22.48 1.27
CA ILE A 270 2.61 -21.40 0.40
C ILE A 270 1.32 -21.83 -0.29
N SER A 271 1.26 -23.07 -0.79
CA SER A 271 0.06 -23.62 -1.42
C SER A 271 -1.09 -23.83 -0.42
N ALA A 272 -0.79 -24.31 0.79
CA ALA A 272 -1.79 -24.52 1.84
C ALA A 272 -2.42 -23.18 2.27
N MET A 273 -1.60 -22.14 2.52
CA MET A 273 -2.08 -20.79 2.85
C MET A 273 -3.01 -20.26 1.75
N TRP A 274 -2.63 -20.41 0.49
CA TRP A 274 -3.45 -19.99 -0.65
C TRP A 274 -4.80 -20.73 -0.71
N MET A 275 -4.78 -22.05 -0.59
CA MET A 275 -5.99 -22.86 -0.62
C MET A 275 -6.95 -22.53 0.53
N ASP A 276 -6.42 -22.35 1.72
CA ASP A 276 -7.24 -21.99 2.89
C ASP A 276 -7.83 -20.59 2.77
N LEU A 277 -7.06 -19.63 2.25
CA LEU A 277 -7.54 -18.28 1.95
C LEU A 277 -8.69 -18.30 0.94
N VAL A 278 -8.51 -18.97 -0.20
CA VAL A 278 -9.54 -19.05 -1.24
C VAL A 278 -10.79 -19.78 -0.71
N ARG A 279 -10.62 -20.82 0.10
CA ARG A 279 -11.72 -21.51 0.75
C ARG A 279 -12.50 -20.61 1.69
N TRP A 280 -11.79 -19.83 2.52
CA TRP A 280 -12.42 -18.87 3.43
C TRP A 280 -13.19 -17.80 2.66
N ILE A 281 -12.59 -17.18 1.63
CA ILE A 281 -13.26 -16.22 0.77
C ILE A 281 -14.54 -16.84 0.18
N LYS A 282 -14.47 -18.06 -0.37
CA LYS A 282 -15.62 -18.75 -0.96
C LYS A 282 -16.76 -18.94 0.05
N ILE A 283 -16.45 -19.33 1.28
CA ILE A 283 -17.45 -19.52 2.35
C ILE A 283 -18.09 -18.17 2.71
N LYS A 284 -17.28 -17.15 2.92
CA LYS A 284 -17.75 -15.83 3.40
C LYS A 284 -18.50 -15.05 2.34
N THR A 285 -18.13 -15.16 1.06
CA THR A 285 -18.87 -14.50 -0.02
C THR A 285 -20.24 -15.15 -0.31
N LYS A 286 -20.47 -16.34 0.17
CA LYS A 286 -21.80 -16.97 0.17
C LYS A 286 -22.62 -16.62 1.42
N SER A 287 -21.99 -16.07 2.46
CA SER A 287 -22.68 -15.71 3.70
C SER A 287 -23.32 -14.33 3.58
N LYS A 288 -24.49 -14.16 4.20
CA LYS A 288 -25.21 -12.89 4.26
C LYS A 288 -24.40 -11.77 4.92
N GLU A 289 -23.38 -12.11 5.73
CA GLU A 289 -22.52 -11.15 6.44
C GLU A 289 -21.68 -10.30 5.48
N ILE A 290 -21.08 -10.91 4.46
CA ILE A 290 -20.31 -10.14 3.45
C ILE A 290 -21.25 -9.42 2.48
N VAL A 291 -22.37 -10.02 2.10
CA VAL A 291 -23.36 -9.36 1.25
C VAL A 291 -23.85 -8.07 1.90
N ALA A 292 -24.19 -8.09 3.19
CA ALA A 292 -24.62 -6.91 3.92
C ALA A 292 -23.55 -5.82 4.02
N LEU A 293 -22.26 -6.19 4.18
CA LEU A 293 -21.15 -5.23 4.19
C LEU A 293 -20.91 -4.58 2.82
N ILE A 294 -21.21 -5.28 1.75
CA ILE A 294 -21.10 -4.78 0.37
C ILE A 294 -22.22 -3.76 0.07
N GLU A 295 -23.43 -4.02 0.54
CA GLU A 295 -24.60 -3.15 0.35
C GLU A 295 -24.50 -1.82 1.13
N GLN A 296 -23.63 -1.75 2.14
CA GLN A 296 -23.38 -0.55 2.96
C GLN A 296 -22.26 0.35 2.40
N GLN A 297 -21.58 -0.03 1.35
CA GLN A 297 -20.52 0.74 0.68
C GLN A 297 -21.03 1.52 -0.54
#